data_24cc34c1e93e920ad73a6329f8bdbd64
#
_entry.id   24cc34c1e93e920ad73a6329f8bdbd64
#
_cell.length_a   1.000
_cell.length_b   1.000
_cell.length_c   1.000
_cell.angle_alpha   90.00
_cell.angle_beta   90.00
_cell.angle_gamma   90.00
#
_symmetry.space_group_name_H-M   'P 1'
#
loop_
_entity.id
_entity.type
_entity.pdbx_description
1 polymer ?
#
loop_
_entity_poly.entity_id
_entity_poly.type
_entity_poly.pdbx_seq_one_letter_code
_entity_poly.pdbx_strand_id
1 'polypeptide(L)'
;MHVVVPGDEVSDEMLLAGIHEGALLEPLFKHFLQPFHARFATGVALDVGANIGNHSLYFSRFFPRVLSVEPNPVTLNVLRANAALSGADVTVLPMGFGNANGSLQFWSNRAGNLGASGFAFADGPTGERNGQSIECPIRRGDEVLAELSAGPVALIKLDVEGAELSALQGLGECLRRDQPLVIFECLKAAGEGGGDAIFAYLRERGYDRFFVVESSVSAARRPVGGWLRRLLQGERVALRAVDKPVEGEPWLMVLALPVGAVQPVGAA
;
A
#
# COMPACT_ATOMS: atom_id res chain seq x y z
N MET A 1 1.53 -21.18 1.31
CA MET A 1 1.48 -21.48 -0.15
C MET A 1 0.84 -20.28 -0.81
N HIS A 2 1.40 -19.76 -1.91
CA HIS A 2 0.86 -18.62 -2.64
C HIS A 2 0.56 -19.01 -4.08
N VAL A 3 -0.56 -18.54 -4.61
CA VAL A 3 -0.86 -18.55 -6.04
C VAL A 3 -0.24 -17.30 -6.64
N VAL A 4 0.51 -17.47 -7.71
CA VAL A 4 1.22 -16.40 -8.41
C VAL A 4 0.92 -16.44 -9.90
N VAL A 5 1.13 -15.33 -10.58
CA VAL A 5 0.94 -15.20 -12.03
C VAL A 5 2.31 -15.08 -12.68
N PRO A 6 2.77 -16.09 -13.44
CA PRO A 6 4.10 -16.06 -14.06
C PRO A 6 4.29 -14.87 -14.99
N GLY A 7 5.41 -14.18 -14.87
CA GLY A 7 5.75 -12.98 -15.65
C GLY A 7 5.17 -11.68 -15.11
N ASP A 8 4.53 -11.69 -13.94
CA ASP A 8 4.14 -10.51 -13.18
C ASP A 8 5.21 -10.21 -12.13
N GLU A 9 5.63 -8.95 -12.03
CA GLU A 9 6.77 -8.53 -11.18
C GLU A 9 6.56 -8.89 -9.70
N VAL A 10 5.38 -8.62 -9.16
CA VAL A 10 5.01 -8.94 -7.77
C VAL A 10 5.07 -10.46 -7.55
N SER A 11 4.50 -11.22 -8.49
CA SER A 11 4.46 -12.68 -8.46
C SER A 11 5.84 -13.31 -8.55
N ASP A 12 6.69 -12.80 -9.44
CA ASP A 12 8.03 -13.31 -9.64
C ASP A 12 8.91 -13.06 -8.40
N GLU A 13 8.79 -11.90 -7.75
CA GLU A 13 9.48 -11.63 -6.49
C GLU A 13 8.94 -12.52 -5.34
N MET A 14 7.63 -12.73 -5.26
CA MET A 14 7.04 -13.65 -4.29
C MET A 14 7.54 -15.09 -4.47
N LEU A 15 7.76 -15.54 -5.71
CA LEU A 15 8.33 -16.86 -5.98
C LEU A 15 9.77 -16.97 -5.52
N LEU A 16 10.57 -15.91 -5.72
CA LEU A 16 12.01 -15.91 -5.44
C LEU A 16 12.33 -15.62 -3.97
N ALA A 17 11.62 -14.68 -3.36
CA ALA A 17 11.90 -14.16 -2.03
C ALA A 17 10.81 -14.49 -0.98
N GLY A 18 9.69 -15.08 -1.41
CA GLY A 18 8.55 -15.43 -0.56
C GLY A 18 7.58 -14.27 -0.30
N ILE A 19 8.00 -13.03 -0.50
CA ILE A 19 7.22 -11.81 -0.33
C ILE A 19 7.80 -10.69 -1.19
N HIS A 20 6.95 -9.98 -1.90
CA HIS A 20 7.31 -8.75 -2.62
C HIS A 20 7.55 -7.63 -1.60
N GLU A 21 8.57 -6.80 -1.84
CA GLU A 21 9.03 -5.75 -0.90
C GLU A 21 9.41 -6.26 0.50
N GLY A 22 9.67 -7.55 0.65
CA GLY A 22 10.02 -8.16 1.93
C GLY A 22 11.22 -7.51 2.61
N ALA A 23 12.17 -7.03 1.83
CA ALA A 23 13.34 -6.31 2.31
C ALA A 23 13.02 -5.00 3.04
N LEU A 24 11.91 -4.33 2.70
CA LEU A 24 11.40 -3.14 3.38
C LEU A 24 10.42 -3.50 4.50
N LEU A 25 9.47 -4.39 4.23
CA LEU A 25 8.39 -4.77 5.15
C LEU A 25 8.90 -5.47 6.42
N GLU A 26 9.84 -6.41 6.27
CA GLU A 26 10.33 -7.18 7.41
C GLU A 26 11.00 -6.29 8.47
N PRO A 27 11.97 -5.41 8.15
CA PRO A 27 12.54 -4.49 9.12
C PRO A 27 11.52 -3.47 9.62
N LEU A 28 10.64 -2.95 8.73
CA LEU A 28 9.63 -1.99 9.11
C LEU A 28 8.73 -2.55 10.21
N PHE A 29 8.12 -3.70 9.99
CA PHE A 29 7.17 -4.27 10.95
C PHE A 29 7.83 -4.93 12.15
N LYS A 30 8.91 -5.69 11.96
CA LYS A 30 9.54 -6.43 13.05
C LYS A 30 10.41 -5.57 13.96
N HIS A 31 10.91 -4.43 13.48
CA HIS A 31 11.81 -3.56 14.24
C HIS A 31 11.22 -2.18 14.47
N PHE A 32 11.05 -1.38 13.41
CA PHE A 32 10.66 0.03 13.56
C PHE A 32 9.26 0.20 14.16
N LEU A 33 8.28 -0.63 13.76
CA LEU A 33 6.90 -0.58 14.24
C LEU A 33 6.61 -1.47 15.45
N GLN A 34 7.64 -2.02 16.10
CA GLN A 34 7.47 -2.82 17.32
C GLN A 34 6.63 -2.10 18.40
N PRO A 35 6.80 -0.79 18.66
CA PRO A 35 5.98 -0.09 19.66
C PRO A 35 4.48 -0.09 19.37
N PHE A 36 4.07 -0.39 18.14
CA PHE A 36 2.67 -0.41 17.72
C PHE A 36 2.05 -1.81 17.74
N HIS A 37 2.81 -2.88 18.04
CA HIS A 37 2.31 -4.25 17.95
C HIS A 37 1.11 -4.52 18.86
N ALA A 38 1.05 -3.91 20.06
CA ALA A 38 -0.11 -4.04 20.94
C ALA A 38 -1.39 -3.49 20.30
N ARG A 39 -1.28 -2.39 19.53
CA ARG A 39 -2.38 -1.81 18.77
C ARG A 39 -2.74 -2.67 17.55
N PHE A 40 -1.74 -3.24 16.87
CA PHE A 40 -1.96 -4.13 15.74
C PHE A 40 -2.70 -5.40 16.16
N ALA A 41 -2.34 -5.99 17.31
CA ALA A 41 -2.97 -7.20 17.82
C ALA A 41 -4.47 -7.07 18.16
N THR A 42 -5.00 -5.87 18.24
CA THR A 42 -6.41 -5.60 18.54
C THR A 42 -7.13 -4.81 17.45
N GLY A 43 -6.40 -4.35 16.45
CA GLY A 43 -6.91 -3.52 15.35
C GLY A 43 -7.05 -4.28 14.05
N VAL A 44 -7.57 -3.58 13.05
CA VAL A 44 -7.73 -4.05 11.68
C VAL A 44 -6.66 -3.42 10.79
N ALA A 45 -6.08 -4.21 9.88
CA ALA A 45 -5.30 -3.68 8.78
C ALA A 45 -6.19 -3.51 7.54
N LEU A 46 -6.08 -2.36 6.88
CA LEU A 46 -6.75 -2.06 5.63
C LEU A 46 -5.69 -1.97 4.52
N ASP A 47 -5.76 -2.88 3.55
CA ASP A 47 -4.87 -2.95 2.39
C ASP A 47 -5.65 -2.54 1.14
N VAL A 48 -5.45 -1.29 0.70
CA VAL A 48 -6.14 -0.68 -0.44
C VAL A 48 -5.23 -0.73 -1.66
N GLY A 49 -5.67 -1.43 -2.70
CA GLY A 49 -4.84 -1.87 -3.81
C GLY A 49 -4.12 -3.17 -3.46
N ALA A 50 -4.88 -4.15 -2.95
CA ALA A 50 -4.31 -5.40 -2.42
C ALA A 50 -3.69 -6.31 -3.50
N ASN A 51 -3.97 -6.06 -4.77
CA ASN A 51 -3.47 -6.83 -5.90
C ASN A 51 -3.72 -8.34 -5.69
N ILE A 52 -2.70 -9.18 -5.72
CA ILE A 52 -2.81 -10.64 -5.47
C ILE A 52 -2.72 -11.01 -3.98
N GLY A 53 -2.65 -10.01 -3.07
CA GLY A 53 -2.69 -10.21 -1.63
C GLY A 53 -1.34 -10.31 -0.92
N ASN A 54 -0.25 -9.91 -1.57
CA ASN A 54 1.09 -9.93 -0.98
C ASN A 54 1.14 -9.24 0.38
N HIS A 55 0.75 -7.97 0.45
CA HIS A 55 0.73 -7.19 1.70
C HIS A 55 -0.34 -7.69 2.67
N SER A 56 -1.52 -8.01 2.17
CA SER A 56 -2.61 -8.54 3.00
C SER A 56 -2.19 -9.78 3.79
N LEU A 57 -1.54 -10.75 3.14
CA LEU A 57 -1.04 -11.96 3.79
C LEU A 57 0.13 -11.68 4.74
N TYR A 58 0.95 -10.69 4.44
CA TYR A 58 1.99 -10.26 5.36
C TYR A 58 1.39 -9.64 6.63
N PHE A 59 0.41 -8.73 6.47
CA PHE A 59 -0.26 -8.07 7.60
C PHE A 59 -1.01 -9.04 8.50
N SER A 60 -1.55 -10.13 7.96
CA SER A 60 -2.24 -11.16 8.76
C SER A 60 -1.36 -11.80 9.84
N ARG A 61 -0.04 -11.60 9.80
CA ARG A 61 0.89 -12.04 10.86
C ARG A 61 0.87 -11.16 12.10
N PHE A 62 0.36 -9.92 11.96
CA PHE A 62 0.38 -8.89 13.02
C PHE A 62 -1.03 -8.46 13.43
N PHE A 63 -2.00 -8.62 12.54
CA PHE A 63 -3.38 -8.18 12.73
C PHE A 63 -4.33 -9.37 12.78
N PRO A 64 -5.33 -9.35 13.70
CA PRO A 64 -6.32 -10.41 13.77
C PRO A 64 -7.25 -10.44 12.55
N ARG A 65 -7.40 -9.31 11.86
CA ARG A 65 -8.24 -9.18 10.67
C ARG A 65 -7.60 -8.23 9.65
N VAL A 66 -7.67 -8.60 8.37
CA VAL A 66 -7.22 -7.77 7.25
C VAL A 66 -8.37 -7.56 6.28
N LEU A 67 -8.63 -6.32 5.89
CA LEU A 67 -9.56 -5.96 4.83
C LEU A 67 -8.77 -5.62 3.58
N SER A 68 -8.93 -6.42 2.53
CA SER A 68 -8.20 -6.32 1.28
C SER A 68 -9.10 -5.78 0.18
N VAL A 69 -8.81 -4.58 -0.30
CA VAL A 69 -9.61 -3.85 -1.30
C VAL A 69 -8.91 -3.95 -2.65
N GLU A 70 -9.57 -4.59 -3.63
CA GLU A 70 -9.00 -4.79 -4.96
C GLU A 70 -10.12 -4.78 -6.02
N PRO A 71 -10.12 -3.80 -6.94
CA PRO A 71 -11.16 -3.67 -7.96
C PRO A 71 -10.94 -4.55 -9.19
N ASN A 72 -9.69 -4.90 -9.55
CA ASN A 72 -9.37 -5.64 -10.76
C ASN A 72 -9.81 -7.11 -10.64
N PRO A 73 -10.73 -7.59 -11.48
CA PRO A 73 -11.27 -8.95 -11.35
C PRO A 73 -10.22 -10.06 -11.60
N VAL A 74 -9.13 -9.77 -12.28
CA VAL A 74 -8.06 -10.75 -12.53
C VAL A 74 -7.25 -10.97 -11.26
N THR A 75 -6.67 -9.91 -10.70
CA THR A 75 -5.91 -9.95 -9.43
C THR A 75 -6.80 -10.35 -8.27
N LEU A 76 -8.06 -9.89 -8.25
CA LEU A 76 -9.07 -10.25 -7.25
C LEU A 76 -9.29 -11.76 -7.11
N ASN A 77 -9.31 -12.51 -8.23
CA ASN A 77 -9.47 -13.96 -8.17
C ASN A 77 -8.24 -14.65 -7.57
N VAL A 78 -7.05 -14.15 -7.86
CA VAL A 78 -5.80 -14.66 -7.26
C VAL A 78 -5.75 -14.29 -5.77
N LEU A 79 -6.12 -13.07 -5.40
CA LEU A 79 -6.25 -12.61 -4.01
C LEU A 79 -7.19 -13.52 -3.20
N ARG A 80 -8.37 -13.83 -3.74
CA ARG A 80 -9.33 -14.76 -3.10
C ARG A 80 -8.73 -16.14 -2.86
N ALA A 81 -8.03 -16.69 -3.86
CA ALA A 81 -7.35 -17.97 -3.72
C ALA A 81 -6.26 -17.91 -2.64
N ASN A 82 -5.45 -16.86 -2.63
CA ASN A 82 -4.39 -16.65 -1.64
C ASN A 82 -4.95 -16.48 -0.23
N ALA A 83 -6.00 -15.68 -0.06
CA ALA A 83 -6.70 -15.50 1.22
C ALA A 83 -7.23 -16.84 1.75
N ALA A 84 -7.94 -17.61 0.92
CA ALA A 84 -8.48 -18.91 1.29
C ALA A 84 -7.39 -19.92 1.70
N LEU A 85 -6.25 -19.94 0.98
CA LEU A 85 -5.14 -20.86 1.24
C LEU A 85 -4.31 -20.46 2.48
N SER A 86 -4.36 -19.20 2.88
CA SER A 86 -3.58 -18.70 4.02
C SER A 86 -4.12 -19.18 5.38
N GLY A 87 -5.44 -19.42 5.46
CA GLY A 87 -6.14 -19.70 6.71
C GLY A 87 -6.25 -18.49 7.64
N ALA A 88 -5.85 -17.29 7.20
CA ALA A 88 -5.95 -16.04 7.94
C ALA A 88 -7.32 -15.37 7.74
N ASP A 89 -7.73 -14.50 8.67
CA ASP A 89 -8.95 -13.68 8.52
C ASP A 89 -8.66 -12.50 7.57
N VAL A 90 -8.76 -12.81 6.28
CA VAL A 90 -8.63 -11.85 5.19
C VAL A 90 -9.97 -11.69 4.48
N THR A 91 -10.62 -10.55 4.69
CA THR A 91 -11.88 -10.22 4.00
C THR A 91 -11.57 -9.50 2.69
N VAL A 92 -11.95 -10.10 1.57
CA VAL A 92 -11.68 -9.56 0.23
C VAL A 92 -12.87 -8.72 -0.25
N LEU A 93 -12.60 -7.44 -0.59
CA LEU A 93 -13.58 -6.45 -1.02
C LEU A 93 -13.38 -6.15 -2.52
N PRO A 94 -14.34 -6.57 -3.41
CA PRO A 94 -14.22 -6.45 -4.85
C PRO A 94 -14.60 -5.04 -5.34
N MET A 95 -13.87 -4.02 -4.93
CA MET A 95 -14.12 -2.61 -5.25
C MET A 95 -12.85 -1.79 -5.10
N GLY A 96 -12.85 -0.57 -5.61
CA GLY A 96 -11.89 0.46 -5.23
C GLY A 96 -12.46 1.39 -4.15
N PHE A 97 -11.57 2.09 -3.42
CA PHE A 97 -11.97 3.16 -2.54
C PHE A 97 -11.75 4.52 -3.19
N GLY A 98 -12.68 5.45 -2.94
CA GLY A 98 -12.61 6.81 -3.46
C GLY A 98 -13.42 7.78 -2.62
N ASN A 99 -13.36 9.07 -2.99
CA ASN A 99 -14.05 10.16 -2.28
C ASN A 99 -15.58 10.16 -2.49
N ALA A 100 -16.09 9.42 -3.49
CA ALA A 100 -17.52 9.27 -3.79
C ALA A 100 -17.82 7.85 -4.25
N ASN A 101 -19.08 7.44 -4.08
CA ASN A 101 -19.59 6.20 -4.64
C ASN A 101 -19.83 6.34 -6.14
N GLY A 102 -19.52 5.29 -6.89
CA GLY A 102 -19.69 5.28 -8.34
C GLY A 102 -18.99 4.08 -8.98
N SER A 103 -18.58 4.27 -10.21
CA SER A 103 -17.73 3.34 -10.92
C SER A 103 -16.65 4.07 -11.71
N LEU A 104 -15.52 3.42 -11.91
CA LEU A 104 -14.45 3.92 -12.76
C LEU A 104 -14.06 2.86 -13.79
N GLN A 105 -13.63 3.31 -14.97
CA GLN A 105 -13.04 2.44 -15.97
C GLN A 105 -11.62 2.07 -15.53
N PHE A 106 -11.41 0.78 -15.32
CA PHE A 106 -10.12 0.20 -15.03
C PHE A 106 -9.53 -0.40 -16.31
N TRP A 107 -8.31 -0.02 -16.64
CA TRP A 107 -7.61 -0.55 -17.80
C TRP A 107 -6.65 -1.65 -17.36
N SER A 108 -6.97 -2.88 -17.75
CA SER A 108 -6.10 -4.01 -17.50
C SER A 108 -4.94 -4.00 -18.51
N ASN A 109 -3.73 -3.88 -18.04
CA ASN A 109 -2.55 -4.03 -18.88
C ASN A 109 -2.27 -5.53 -19.08
N ARG A 110 -2.38 -6.01 -20.34
CA ARG A 110 -2.10 -7.42 -20.68
C ARG A 110 -0.63 -7.75 -20.88
N ALA A 111 0.24 -6.75 -20.87
CA ALA A 111 1.67 -6.93 -21.19
C ALA A 111 2.55 -7.21 -19.97
N GLY A 112 2.22 -8.24 -19.18
CA GLY A 112 3.19 -8.82 -18.23
C GLY A 112 3.35 -8.11 -16.88
N ASN A 113 2.67 -6.99 -16.61
CA ASN A 113 2.63 -6.38 -15.28
C ASN A 113 1.17 -6.08 -14.90
N LEU A 114 0.58 -6.99 -14.12
CA LEU A 114 -0.79 -6.85 -13.63
C LEU A 114 -0.92 -5.72 -12.60
N GLY A 115 0.17 -5.42 -11.90
CA GLY A 115 0.25 -4.35 -10.91
C GLY A 115 0.25 -2.94 -11.53
N ALA A 116 0.78 -2.77 -12.76
CA ALA A 116 0.75 -1.50 -13.49
C ALA A 116 -0.61 -1.19 -14.14
N SER A 117 -1.66 -1.89 -13.76
CA SER A 117 -3.03 -1.64 -14.19
C SER A 117 -3.64 -0.55 -13.30
N GLY A 118 -4.22 0.49 -13.87
CA GLY A 118 -4.71 1.64 -13.10
C GLY A 118 -6.06 2.17 -13.59
N PHE A 119 -6.62 3.10 -12.83
CA PHE A 119 -7.82 3.80 -13.20
C PHE A 119 -7.53 4.83 -14.31
N ALA A 120 -8.47 4.99 -15.24
CA ALA A 120 -8.42 6.08 -16.21
C ALA A 120 -8.83 7.38 -15.53
N PHE A 121 -7.88 8.11 -14.97
CA PHE A 121 -8.08 9.52 -14.66
C PHE A 121 -7.96 10.34 -15.96
N ALA A 122 -8.66 11.47 -16.03
CA ALA A 122 -8.73 12.30 -17.24
C ALA A 122 -7.34 12.73 -17.76
N ASP A 123 -6.35 12.81 -16.88
CA ASP A 123 -4.98 13.23 -17.13
C ASP A 123 -3.92 12.12 -16.95
N GLY A 124 -4.34 10.86 -16.94
CA GLY A 124 -3.41 9.71 -16.85
C GLY A 124 -2.54 9.57 -18.10
N PRO A 125 -1.40 8.84 -18.02
CA PRO A 125 -0.48 8.69 -19.14
C PRO A 125 -1.22 8.16 -20.37
N THR A 126 -1.14 8.92 -21.47
CA THR A 126 -1.71 8.63 -22.79
C THR A 126 -0.93 7.53 -23.55
N GLY A 127 -0.38 6.56 -22.84
CA GLY A 127 0.20 5.36 -23.45
C GLY A 127 -0.88 4.55 -24.17
N GLU A 128 -0.53 3.87 -25.24
CA GLU A 128 -1.43 3.04 -26.03
C GLU A 128 -2.26 2.12 -25.12
N ARG A 129 -3.55 2.42 -25.00
CA ARG A 129 -4.52 1.66 -24.18
C ARG A 129 -4.90 0.39 -24.93
N ASN A 130 -3.98 -0.56 -25.02
CA ASN A 130 -4.16 -1.82 -25.75
C ASN A 130 -4.87 -2.91 -24.89
N GLY A 131 -5.58 -2.54 -23.83
CA GLY A 131 -6.29 -3.45 -22.94
C GLY A 131 -7.81 -3.35 -23.03
N GLN A 132 -8.51 -4.31 -22.43
CA GLN A 132 -9.95 -4.21 -22.18
C GLN A 132 -10.19 -3.28 -20.99
N SER A 133 -11.10 -2.31 -21.17
CA SER A 133 -11.59 -1.55 -20.02
C SER A 133 -12.65 -2.37 -19.29
N ILE A 134 -12.55 -2.35 -17.98
CA ILE A 134 -13.51 -3.02 -17.09
C ILE A 134 -14.07 -1.95 -16.16
N GLU A 135 -15.38 -1.89 -16.04
CA GLU A 135 -16.04 -1.01 -15.08
C GLU A 135 -15.92 -1.64 -13.68
N CYS A 136 -15.29 -0.91 -12.76
CA CYS A 136 -15.07 -1.35 -11.40
C CYS A 136 -15.83 -0.46 -10.41
N PRO A 137 -16.53 -1.03 -9.42
CA PRO A 137 -17.23 -0.26 -8.41
C PRO A 137 -16.24 0.50 -7.53
N ILE A 138 -16.57 1.76 -7.25
CA ILE A 138 -15.86 2.61 -6.29
C ILE A 138 -16.81 2.94 -5.15
N ARG A 139 -16.32 2.81 -3.93
CA ARG A 139 -17.08 3.11 -2.72
C ARG A 139 -16.30 4.04 -1.79
N ARG A 140 -17.03 4.80 -1.00
CA ARG A 140 -16.42 5.49 0.14
C ARG A 140 -16.03 4.47 1.20
N GLY A 141 -14.76 4.47 1.59
CA GLY A 141 -14.23 3.50 2.55
C GLY A 141 -14.92 3.59 3.91
N ASP A 142 -15.26 4.78 4.39
CA ASP A 142 -15.98 4.98 5.66
C ASP A 142 -17.33 4.26 5.69
N GLU A 143 -18.08 4.26 4.59
CA GLU A 143 -19.38 3.57 4.48
C GLU A 143 -19.18 2.05 4.52
N VAL A 144 -18.19 1.55 3.78
CA VAL A 144 -17.88 0.10 3.75
C VAL A 144 -17.41 -0.39 5.12
N LEU A 145 -16.56 0.37 5.81
CA LEU A 145 -16.10 0.04 7.17
C LEU A 145 -17.27 0.01 8.18
N ALA A 146 -18.23 0.93 8.05
CA ALA A 146 -19.42 0.95 8.88
C ALA A 146 -20.34 -0.26 8.61
N GLU A 147 -20.60 -0.59 7.34
CA GLU A 147 -21.40 -1.76 6.92
C GLU A 147 -20.82 -3.07 7.45
N LEU A 148 -19.47 -3.20 7.43
CA LEU A 148 -18.77 -4.39 7.91
C LEU A 148 -18.63 -4.45 9.43
N SER A 149 -19.00 -3.39 10.15
CA SER A 149 -18.68 -3.25 11.58
C SER A 149 -17.20 -3.60 11.84
N ALA A 150 -16.32 -3.00 11.03
CA ALA A 150 -14.93 -3.43 10.89
C ALA A 150 -14.10 -3.38 12.19
N GLY A 151 -14.54 -2.57 13.17
CA GLY A 151 -13.74 -2.27 14.36
C GLY A 151 -12.71 -1.17 14.12
N PRO A 152 -11.82 -0.91 15.10
CA PRO A 152 -10.79 0.12 14.98
C PRO A 152 -9.75 -0.24 13.92
N VAL A 153 -9.51 0.64 12.96
CA VAL A 153 -8.43 0.48 11.98
C VAL A 153 -7.12 0.96 12.61
N ALA A 154 -6.11 0.11 12.62
CA ALA A 154 -4.80 0.45 13.17
C ALA A 154 -3.74 0.73 12.11
N LEU A 155 -3.93 0.22 10.90
CA LEU A 155 -3.07 0.44 9.74
C LEU A 155 -3.91 0.61 8.48
N ILE A 156 -3.55 1.59 7.64
CA ILE A 156 -3.99 1.71 6.26
C ILE A 156 -2.76 1.67 5.36
N LYS A 157 -2.75 0.77 4.37
CA LYS A 157 -1.80 0.78 3.25
C LYS A 157 -2.55 1.19 2.00
N LEU A 158 -1.96 2.08 1.22
CA LEU A 158 -2.49 2.60 -0.04
C LEU A 158 -1.45 2.44 -1.14
N ASP A 159 -1.86 1.74 -2.19
CA ASP A 159 -1.06 1.54 -3.40
C ASP A 159 -2.07 1.34 -4.54
N VAL A 160 -2.55 2.46 -5.06
CA VAL A 160 -3.70 2.51 -5.99
C VAL A 160 -3.42 3.33 -7.24
N GLU A 161 -2.12 3.42 -7.58
CA GLU A 161 -1.65 3.95 -8.86
C GLU A 161 -2.20 5.36 -9.18
N GLY A 162 -2.11 6.27 -8.20
CA GLY A 162 -2.49 7.67 -8.33
C GLY A 162 -3.88 8.03 -7.79
N ALA A 163 -4.60 7.08 -7.17
CA ALA A 163 -5.89 7.32 -6.50
C ALA A 163 -5.77 7.51 -4.98
N GLU A 164 -4.55 7.59 -4.43
CA GLU A 164 -4.27 7.61 -2.99
C GLU A 164 -5.03 8.71 -2.27
N LEU A 165 -4.99 9.94 -2.81
CA LEU A 165 -5.71 11.07 -2.21
C LEU A 165 -7.23 10.84 -2.20
N SER A 166 -7.80 10.34 -3.30
CA SER A 166 -9.22 10.06 -3.40
C SER A 166 -9.64 8.96 -2.42
N ALA A 167 -8.82 7.91 -2.28
CA ALA A 167 -9.07 6.84 -1.32
C ALA A 167 -9.00 7.34 0.12
N LEU A 168 -8.00 8.18 0.47
CA LEU A 168 -7.88 8.82 1.78
C LEU A 168 -9.08 9.73 2.09
N GLN A 169 -9.59 10.47 1.09
CA GLN A 169 -10.77 11.30 1.24
C GLN A 169 -12.02 10.47 1.56
N GLY A 170 -12.14 9.28 0.96
CA GLY A 170 -13.21 8.33 1.28
C GLY A 170 -13.09 7.65 2.65
N LEU A 171 -11.92 7.77 3.30
CA LEU A 171 -11.59 7.26 4.64
C LEU A 171 -11.46 8.37 5.69
N GLY A 172 -12.02 9.55 5.43
CA GLY A 172 -11.84 10.74 6.26
C GLY A 172 -12.31 10.57 7.70
N GLU A 173 -13.42 9.88 7.94
CA GLU A 173 -13.93 9.58 9.29
C GLU A 173 -13.09 8.52 9.99
N CYS A 174 -12.63 7.49 9.28
CA CYS A 174 -11.70 6.49 9.80
C CYS A 174 -10.39 7.15 10.26
N LEU A 175 -9.80 7.99 9.42
CA LEU A 175 -8.58 8.75 9.76
C LEU A 175 -8.77 9.59 11.03
N ARG A 176 -9.91 10.28 11.16
CA ARG A 176 -10.20 11.14 12.32
C ARG A 176 -10.48 10.34 13.59
N ARG A 177 -11.26 9.26 13.50
CA ARG A 177 -11.71 8.45 14.64
C ARG A 177 -10.61 7.55 15.18
N ASP A 178 -9.98 6.81 14.27
CA ASP A 178 -9.07 5.73 14.64
C ASP A 178 -7.61 6.15 14.65
N GLN A 179 -7.25 7.23 13.92
CA GLN A 179 -5.87 7.70 13.81
C GLN A 179 -4.89 6.55 13.45
N PRO A 180 -5.17 5.75 12.38
CA PRO A 180 -4.32 4.63 12.01
C PRO A 180 -2.92 5.10 11.58
N LEU A 181 -1.93 4.21 11.58
CA LEU A 181 -0.75 4.43 10.78
C LEU A 181 -1.14 4.39 9.31
N VAL A 182 -0.56 5.25 8.48
CA VAL A 182 -0.80 5.24 7.04
C VAL A 182 0.50 4.96 6.30
N ILE A 183 0.50 3.94 5.46
CA ILE A 183 1.58 3.63 4.53
C ILE A 183 1.05 3.90 3.11
N PHE A 184 1.77 4.69 2.33
CA PHE A 184 1.35 5.01 0.97
C PHE A 184 2.53 5.19 0.02
N GLU A 185 2.28 5.01 -1.27
CA GLU A 185 3.24 5.27 -2.33
C GLU A 185 3.18 6.76 -2.74
N CYS A 186 4.33 7.36 -3.03
CA CYS A 186 4.44 8.74 -3.47
C CYS A 186 5.37 8.81 -4.69
N LEU A 187 4.84 8.55 -5.88
CA LEU A 187 5.62 8.54 -7.12
C LEU A 187 5.84 9.94 -7.70
N LYS A 188 4.94 10.89 -7.42
CA LYS A 188 5.00 12.27 -7.90
C LYS A 188 4.84 13.24 -6.73
N ALA A 189 5.70 14.25 -6.67
CA ALA A 189 5.59 15.27 -5.62
C ALA A 189 4.38 16.19 -5.85
N ALA A 190 4.23 16.72 -7.05
CA ALA A 190 3.22 17.72 -7.40
C ALA A 190 2.16 17.19 -8.38
N GLY A 191 1.05 17.92 -8.50
CA GLY A 191 -0.07 17.61 -9.39
C GLY A 191 -1.33 17.17 -8.62
N GLU A 192 -2.41 16.97 -9.36
CA GLU A 192 -3.68 16.50 -8.79
C GLU A 192 -3.48 15.06 -8.26
N GLY A 193 -3.71 14.87 -6.96
CA GLY A 193 -3.44 13.60 -6.28
C GLY A 193 -1.96 13.32 -5.98
N GLY A 194 -1.04 14.26 -6.27
CA GLY A 194 0.38 14.10 -5.94
C GLY A 194 0.67 14.16 -4.44
N GLY A 195 1.90 13.84 -4.09
CA GLY A 195 2.35 13.76 -2.69
C GLY A 195 2.07 15.02 -1.87
N ASP A 196 2.27 16.22 -2.44
CA ASP A 196 1.97 17.48 -1.74
C ASP A 196 0.52 17.53 -1.24
N ALA A 197 -0.44 17.11 -2.06
CA ALA A 197 -1.85 17.08 -1.70
C ALA A 197 -2.15 16.00 -0.65
N ILE A 198 -1.50 14.85 -0.73
CA ILE A 198 -1.63 13.76 0.26
C ILE A 198 -1.09 14.22 1.62
N PHE A 199 0.11 14.81 1.65
CA PHE A 199 0.72 15.33 2.88
C PHE A 199 -0.13 16.43 3.52
N ALA A 200 -0.64 17.38 2.72
CA ALA A 200 -1.53 18.44 3.21
C ALA A 200 -2.82 17.83 3.80
N TYR A 201 -3.44 16.90 3.09
CA TYR A 201 -4.68 16.24 3.54
C TYR A 201 -4.49 15.46 4.85
N LEU A 202 -3.37 14.74 5.00
CA LEU A 202 -3.06 14.01 6.23
C LEU A 202 -2.75 14.97 7.39
N ARG A 203 -2.03 16.07 7.14
CA ARG A 203 -1.78 17.09 8.17
C ARG A 203 -3.05 17.71 8.73
N GLU A 204 -4.02 18.06 7.88
CA GLU A 204 -5.35 18.54 8.29
C GLU A 204 -6.09 17.54 9.20
N ARG A 205 -5.69 16.25 9.17
CA ARG A 205 -6.29 15.16 9.95
C ARG A 205 -5.46 14.71 11.13
N GLY A 206 -4.45 15.52 11.49
CA GLY A 206 -3.65 15.31 12.69
C GLY A 206 -2.46 14.35 12.48
N TYR A 207 -1.91 14.28 11.28
CA TYR A 207 -0.65 13.58 11.01
C TYR A 207 0.48 14.62 10.88
N ASP A 208 1.50 14.50 11.71
CA ASP A 208 2.59 15.48 11.77
C ASP A 208 3.96 14.90 11.43
N ARG A 209 4.10 13.59 11.39
CA ARG A 209 5.38 12.92 11.14
C ARG A 209 5.27 11.99 9.95
N PHE A 210 6.21 12.17 9.02
CA PHE A 210 6.30 11.38 7.81
C PHE A 210 7.71 10.83 7.67
N PHE A 211 7.82 9.56 7.30
CA PHE A 211 9.09 8.89 7.11
C PHE A 211 9.09 8.14 5.78
N VAL A 212 10.15 8.31 5.01
CA VAL A 212 10.41 7.43 3.87
C VAL A 212 11.12 6.18 4.37
N VAL A 213 10.63 5.03 3.97
CA VAL A 213 11.26 3.74 4.26
C VAL A 213 12.27 3.47 3.14
N GLU A 214 13.55 3.57 3.47
CA GLU A 214 14.64 3.45 2.50
C GLU A 214 15.46 2.18 2.74
N SER A 215 15.82 1.50 1.64
CA SER A 215 16.83 0.44 1.67
C SER A 215 18.14 0.93 1.11
N SER A 216 19.24 0.58 1.77
CA SER A 216 20.60 0.87 1.30
C SER A 216 20.91 0.30 -0.10
N VAL A 217 20.09 -0.64 -0.57
CA VAL A 217 20.21 -1.27 -1.89
C VAL A 217 19.43 -0.49 -2.96
N SER A 218 18.33 0.16 -2.62
CA SER A 218 17.54 0.96 -3.56
C SER A 218 18.31 2.18 -4.12
N ALA A 219 19.20 2.77 -3.33
CA ALA A 219 20.04 3.88 -3.76
C ALA A 219 21.14 3.48 -4.77
N ALA A 220 21.36 2.19 -5.01
CA ALA A 220 22.44 1.67 -5.85
C ALA A 220 21.91 0.92 -7.08
N ARG A 221 21.17 1.60 -7.97
CA ARG A 221 20.97 1.12 -9.35
C ARG A 221 22.30 1.18 -10.13
N ARG A 222 23.27 0.31 -9.79
CA ARG A 222 24.47 0.04 -10.60
C ARG A 222 24.67 -1.47 -10.76
N PRO A 223 24.81 -1.96 -12.02
CA PRO A 223 24.54 -3.36 -12.35
C PRO A 223 25.65 -4.38 -12.02
N VAL A 224 26.79 -4.03 -11.50
CA VAL A 224 27.93 -4.99 -11.42
C VAL A 224 28.52 -5.22 -10.02
N GLY A 225 28.09 -4.55 -8.99
CA GLY A 225 28.64 -4.71 -7.62
C GLY A 225 27.62 -5.00 -6.51
N GLY A 226 26.33 -4.94 -6.82
CA GLY A 226 25.28 -4.95 -5.82
C GLY A 226 25.12 -6.28 -5.08
N TRP A 227 25.30 -7.41 -5.74
CA TRP A 227 25.11 -8.72 -5.13
C TRP A 227 26.19 -9.07 -4.10
N LEU A 228 27.45 -8.69 -4.36
CA LEU A 228 28.55 -8.93 -3.43
C LEU A 228 28.42 -8.07 -2.16
N ARG A 229 27.89 -6.86 -2.31
CA ARG A 229 27.61 -5.96 -1.19
C ARG A 229 26.45 -6.45 -0.32
N ARG A 230 25.41 -7.03 -0.93
CA ARG A 230 24.32 -7.74 -0.23
C ARG A 230 24.85 -8.89 0.64
N LEU A 231 25.76 -9.70 0.09
CA LEU A 231 26.36 -10.83 0.80
C LEU A 231 27.25 -10.41 2.00
N LEU A 232 27.91 -9.25 1.90
CA LEU A 232 28.92 -8.83 2.88
C LEU A 232 28.41 -7.84 3.91
N GLN A 233 27.39 -7.02 3.62
CA GLN A 233 26.95 -5.91 4.51
C GLN A 233 25.52 -6.06 5.05
N GLY A 234 24.73 -6.99 4.52
CA GLY A 234 23.31 -7.07 4.80
C GLY A 234 22.54 -5.85 4.25
N GLU A 235 21.27 -6.02 3.97
CA GLU A 235 20.40 -4.93 3.59
C GLU A 235 20.03 -4.12 4.84
N ARG A 236 20.34 -2.81 4.85
CA ARG A 236 19.98 -1.93 5.95
C ARG A 236 18.78 -1.09 5.50
N VAL A 237 17.72 -1.15 6.28
CA VAL A 237 16.57 -0.27 6.11
C VAL A 237 16.66 0.86 7.13
N ALA A 238 16.29 2.06 6.73
CA ALA A 238 16.22 3.25 7.57
C ALA A 238 14.89 3.97 7.39
N LEU A 239 14.47 4.69 8.42
CA LEU A 239 13.38 5.64 8.37
C LEU A 239 13.97 7.05 8.27
N ARG A 240 13.82 7.70 7.13
CA ARG A 240 14.24 9.09 6.93
C ARG A 240 13.04 10.00 7.13
N ALA A 241 13.11 10.89 8.12
CA ALA A 241 12.07 11.88 8.32
C ALA A 241 12.00 12.85 7.13
N VAL A 242 10.79 13.20 6.71
CA VAL A 242 10.52 14.10 5.60
C VAL A 242 9.35 15.03 5.93
N ASP A 243 9.45 16.29 5.49
CA ASP A 243 8.38 17.26 5.68
C ASP A 243 7.47 17.41 4.46
N LYS A 244 7.98 17.11 3.28
CA LYS A 244 7.27 17.21 2.00
C LYS A 244 7.90 16.34 0.95
N PRO A 245 7.16 15.95 -0.10
CA PRO A 245 7.71 15.24 -1.23
C PRO A 245 8.78 16.06 -1.95
N VAL A 246 9.72 15.37 -2.60
CA VAL A 246 10.77 15.99 -3.41
C VAL A 246 10.53 15.66 -4.87
N GLU A 247 10.55 16.68 -5.71
CA GLU A 247 10.33 16.51 -7.14
C GLU A 247 11.45 15.65 -7.76
N GLY A 248 11.05 14.66 -8.57
CA GLY A 248 11.97 13.71 -9.20
C GLY A 248 12.50 12.60 -8.26
N GLU A 249 12.05 12.56 -7.02
CA GLU A 249 12.39 11.51 -6.05
C GLU A 249 11.14 10.66 -5.73
N PRO A 250 10.88 9.57 -6.46
CA PRO A 250 9.75 8.70 -6.17
C PRO A 250 10.01 7.89 -4.89
N TRP A 251 9.01 7.83 -3.99
CA TRP A 251 9.06 7.06 -2.75
C TRP A 251 8.07 5.93 -2.81
N LEU A 252 8.57 4.70 -2.82
CA LEU A 252 7.75 3.50 -2.86
C LEU A 252 6.98 3.27 -1.55
N MET A 253 7.49 3.78 -0.43
CA MET A 253 6.86 3.59 0.86
C MET A 253 7.08 4.79 1.77
N VAL A 254 6.01 5.50 2.06
CA VAL A 254 5.96 6.60 3.03
C VAL A 254 5.09 6.17 4.21
N LEU A 255 5.63 6.26 5.42
CA LEU A 255 4.91 6.05 6.68
C LEU A 255 4.49 7.39 7.25
N ALA A 256 3.19 7.59 7.45
CA ALA A 256 2.65 8.74 8.17
C ALA A 256 2.13 8.33 9.55
N LEU A 257 2.48 9.11 10.55
CA LEU A 257 2.09 8.89 11.95
C LEU A 257 1.19 10.03 12.43
N PRO A 258 0.12 9.72 13.18
CA PRO A 258 -0.71 10.74 13.81
C PRO A 258 0.02 11.43 14.97
N VAL A 259 -0.43 12.65 15.29
CA VAL A 259 0.04 13.42 16.45
C VAL A 259 -0.09 12.59 17.72
N GLY A 260 0.94 12.61 18.56
CA GLY A 260 0.97 11.88 19.83
C GLY A 260 1.21 10.37 19.69
N ALA A 261 1.33 9.82 18.49
CA ALA A 261 1.75 8.42 18.34
C ALA A 261 3.15 8.20 18.93
N VAL A 262 3.41 7.01 19.42
CA VAL A 262 4.77 6.63 19.87
C VAL A 262 5.78 6.75 18.72
N GLN A 263 7.05 6.93 19.05
CA GLN A 263 8.11 7.00 18.04
C GLN A 263 8.46 5.61 17.55
N PRO A 264 8.62 5.38 16.23
CA PRO A 264 9.21 4.16 15.71
C PRO A 264 10.63 3.97 16.26
N VAL A 265 11.04 2.72 16.47
CA VAL A 265 12.40 2.43 16.94
C VAL A 265 13.43 2.95 15.94
N GLY A 266 14.43 3.70 16.41
CA GLY A 266 15.52 4.17 15.55
C GLY A 266 15.15 5.24 14.51
N ALA A 267 13.95 5.79 14.55
CA ALA A 267 13.60 6.98 13.77
C ALA A 267 14.22 8.23 14.44
N ALA A 268 15.01 8.96 13.69
CA ALA A 268 15.68 10.18 14.15
C ALA A 268 14.84 11.42 13.84
#